data_5a13d42db75dd29a4fbc9f54bf9419da
#
_entry.id   5a13d42db75dd29a4fbc9f54bf9419da
#
_cell.length_a   1.000
_cell.length_b   1.000
_cell.length_c   1.000
_cell.angle_alpha   90.00
_cell.angle_beta   90.00
_cell.angle_gamma   90.00
#
_symmetry.space_group_name_H-M   'P 1'
#
loop_
_entity.id
_entity.type
_entity.pdbx_description
1 polymer ?
#
loop_
_entity_poly.entity_id
_entity_poly.type
_entity_poly.pdbx_seq_one_letter_code
_entity_poly.pdbx_strand_id
1 'polypeptide(L)'
;METKDRGYFAPANAREWFEKRSYSHEEFKDVEKLARRKRELGLTVSLVLPSRNVADTIGGIVERINALNEEAPLSTPLVDQTLVVDADSSDGTAEVAAARGAEVYSENELLSHYGGAHGKGDAMWRSLSVARGDLVTFLPFSGLGIAP
;
A
#
# COMPACT_ATOMS: atom_id res chain seq x y z
N MET A 1 6.20 28.83 -40.03
CA MET A 1 5.35 27.97 -39.19
C MET A 1 6.11 27.78 -37.89
N GLU A 2 5.84 28.64 -36.91
CA GLU A 2 6.51 28.63 -35.61
C GLU A 2 6.02 27.44 -34.82
N THR A 3 6.92 26.52 -34.52
CA THR A 3 6.69 25.47 -33.55
C THR A 3 6.56 26.12 -32.16
N LYS A 4 5.34 26.21 -31.64
CA LYS A 4 5.07 26.56 -30.27
C LYS A 4 5.90 25.62 -29.38
N ASP A 5 6.98 26.16 -28.85
CA ASP A 5 7.73 25.56 -27.75
C ASP A 5 6.74 25.31 -26.59
N ARG A 6 6.30 24.07 -26.46
CA ARG A 6 5.51 23.65 -25.30
C ARG A 6 6.51 23.60 -24.16
N GLY A 7 6.53 24.65 -23.36
CA GLY A 7 7.38 24.80 -22.18
C GLY A 7 7.28 23.64 -21.17
N TYR A 8 7.81 22.50 -21.56
CA TYR A 8 8.10 21.40 -20.67
C TYR A 8 9.38 21.73 -19.91
N PHE A 9 9.21 22.18 -18.67
CA PHE A 9 10.23 22.29 -17.63
C PHE A 9 11.63 22.69 -18.10
N ALA A 10 11.98 23.96 -17.91
CA ALA A 10 13.38 24.35 -18.01
C ALA A 10 14.22 23.41 -17.11
N PRO A 11 15.36 22.88 -17.60
CA PRO A 11 16.17 21.90 -16.86
C PRO A 11 16.51 22.29 -15.44
N ALA A 12 16.70 23.57 -15.16
CA ALA A 12 16.94 24.11 -13.82
C ALA A 12 15.73 23.94 -12.88
N ASN A 13 14.52 24.16 -13.38
CA ASN A 13 13.31 24.01 -12.59
C ASN A 13 12.97 22.53 -12.34
N ALA A 14 13.26 21.64 -13.29
CA ALA A 14 13.06 20.21 -13.15
C ALA A 14 13.99 19.63 -12.07
N ARG A 15 15.25 20.04 -12.03
CA ARG A 15 16.23 19.61 -11.05
C ARG A 15 15.84 20.06 -9.65
N GLU A 16 15.52 21.32 -9.47
CA GLU A 16 15.07 21.88 -8.19
C GLU A 16 13.78 21.23 -7.70
N TRP A 17 12.84 20.97 -8.62
CA TRP A 17 11.60 20.25 -8.30
C TRP A 17 11.89 18.83 -7.83
N PHE A 18 12.80 18.12 -8.51
CA PHE A 18 13.20 16.76 -8.18
C PHE A 18 13.91 16.71 -6.81
N GLU A 19 14.89 17.59 -6.60
CA GLU A 19 15.65 17.67 -5.33
C GLU A 19 14.73 17.94 -4.13
N LYS A 20 13.72 18.81 -4.28
CA LYS A 20 12.76 19.12 -3.22
C LYS A 20 11.72 18.02 -2.96
N ARG A 21 11.56 17.05 -3.86
CA ARG A 21 10.52 16.00 -3.80
C ARG A 21 11.08 14.58 -3.87
N SER A 22 12.38 14.45 -3.86
CA SER A 22 13.05 13.16 -3.75
C SER A 22 13.41 12.89 -2.31
N TYR A 23 13.02 11.72 -1.84
CA TYR A 23 13.25 11.26 -0.48
C TYR A 23 14.01 9.95 -0.50
N SER A 24 14.91 9.75 0.45
CA SER A 24 15.58 8.48 0.69
C SER A 24 14.85 7.70 1.78
N HIS A 25 14.83 6.38 1.68
CA HIS A 25 14.30 5.51 2.74
C HIS A 25 15.01 5.75 4.10
N GLU A 26 16.27 6.19 4.07
CA GLU A 26 17.04 6.54 5.26
C GLU A 26 16.38 7.65 6.11
N GLU A 27 15.63 8.55 5.47
CA GLU A 27 14.92 9.63 6.15
C GLU A 27 13.72 9.13 6.97
N PHE A 28 13.22 7.93 6.65
CA PHE A 28 12.04 7.31 7.24
C PHE A 28 12.32 6.04 8.04
N LYS A 29 13.59 5.72 8.30
CA LYS A 29 13.97 4.50 9.02
C LYS A 29 13.64 4.50 10.52
N ASP A 30 13.42 5.68 11.10
CA ASP A 30 13.03 5.82 12.50
C ASP A 30 11.52 5.62 12.65
N VAL A 31 11.13 4.35 12.83
CA VAL A 31 9.72 3.93 12.95
C VAL A 31 9.04 4.58 14.15
N GLU A 32 9.77 4.77 15.28
CA GLU A 32 9.24 5.43 16.46
C GLU A 32 8.85 6.88 16.19
N LYS A 33 9.71 7.61 15.48
CA LYS A 33 9.45 9.00 15.07
C LYS A 33 8.22 9.10 14.17
N LEU A 34 8.08 8.17 13.22
CA LEU A 34 6.93 8.11 12.31
C LEU A 34 5.63 7.83 13.07
N ALA A 35 5.62 6.84 13.96
CA ALA A 35 4.46 6.50 14.78
C ALA A 35 4.05 7.66 15.70
N ARG A 36 5.03 8.35 16.30
CA ARG A 36 4.79 9.55 17.10
C ARG A 36 4.15 10.66 16.28
N ARG A 37 4.69 10.93 15.09
CA ARG A 37 4.14 11.94 14.18
C ARG A 37 2.73 11.63 13.72
N LYS A 38 2.46 10.37 13.38
CA LYS A 38 1.12 9.88 13.05
C LYS A 38 0.14 10.15 14.20
N ARG A 39 0.52 9.82 15.44
CA ARG A 39 -0.30 10.04 16.63
C ARG A 39 -0.58 11.53 16.87
N GLU A 40 0.44 12.39 16.75
CA GLU A 40 0.30 13.84 16.90
C GLU A 40 -0.69 14.44 15.92
N LEU A 41 -0.76 13.86 14.71
CA LEU A 41 -1.68 14.27 13.66
C LEU A 41 -3.07 13.64 13.80
N GLY A 42 -3.24 12.66 14.69
CA GLY A 42 -4.49 11.91 14.87
C GLY A 42 -4.87 11.08 13.65
N LEU A 43 -3.89 10.66 12.84
CA LEU A 43 -4.13 9.93 11.59
C LEU A 43 -4.16 8.41 11.80
N THR A 44 -4.95 7.74 10.98
CA THR A 44 -4.98 6.29 10.82
C THR A 44 -4.57 5.89 9.41
N VAL A 45 -3.98 4.68 9.27
CA VAL A 45 -3.43 4.19 8.00
C VAL A 45 -4.01 2.83 7.66
N SER A 46 -4.61 2.71 6.49
CA SER A 46 -4.95 1.43 5.86
C SER A 46 -3.89 1.08 4.80
N LEU A 47 -3.28 -0.09 4.91
CA LEU A 47 -2.40 -0.65 3.90
C LEU A 47 -3.17 -1.70 3.10
N VAL A 48 -3.25 -1.51 1.79
CA VAL A 48 -3.95 -2.39 0.86
C VAL A 48 -2.97 -3.18 0.02
N LEU A 49 -3.15 -4.48 -0.01
CA LEU A 49 -2.36 -5.46 -0.73
C LEU A 49 -3.23 -6.14 -1.80
N PRO A 50 -3.33 -5.58 -3.02
CA PRO A 50 -3.99 -6.28 -4.13
C PRO A 50 -3.20 -7.53 -4.49
N SER A 51 -3.82 -8.71 -4.40
CA SER A 51 -3.12 -9.99 -4.47
C SER A 51 -3.77 -10.95 -5.47
N ARG A 52 -2.93 -11.74 -6.14
CA ARG A 52 -3.38 -12.84 -6.97
C ARG A 52 -2.30 -13.90 -7.08
N ASN A 53 -2.58 -15.12 -6.60
CA ASN A 53 -1.67 -16.28 -6.63
C ASN A 53 -0.27 -15.93 -6.08
N VAL A 54 -0.22 -15.49 -4.82
CA VAL A 54 1.00 -15.06 -4.12
C VAL A 54 1.12 -15.71 -2.73
N ALA A 55 0.57 -16.91 -2.55
CA ALA A 55 0.58 -17.62 -1.26
C ALA A 55 1.99 -17.74 -0.65
N ASP A 56 3.01 -17.96 -1.50
CA ASP A 56 4.41 -18.10 -1.06
C ASP A 56 5.00 -16.83 -0.45
N THR A 57 4.44 -15.66 -0.75
CA THR A 57 5.01 -14.36 -0.36
C THR A 57 4.12 -13.55 0.56
N ILE A 58 2.80 -13.65 0.43
CA ILE A 58 1.85 -12.81 1.15
C ILE A 58 2.00 -12.93 2.67
N GLY A 59 2.23 -14.17 3.17
CA GLY A 59 2.41 -14.42 4.60
C GLY A 59 3.59 -13.63 5.19
N GLY A 60 4.75 -13.70 4.55
CA GLY A 60 5.94 -12.96 4.99
C GLY A 60 5.77 -11.45 4.95
N ILE A 61 4.99 -10.92 4.00
CA ILE A 61 4.70 -9.49 3.92
C ILE A 61 3.81 -9.05 5.09
N VAL A 62 2.73 -9.78 5.37
CA VAL A 62 1.85 -9.46 6.50
C VAL A 62 2.62 -9.57 7.83
N GLU A 63 3.44 -10.58 8.01
CA GLU A 63 4.33 -10.72 9.18
C GLU A 63 5.28 -9.53 9.33
N ARG A 64 5.86 -9.05 8.22
CA ARG A 64 6.74 -7.87 8.25
C ARG A 64 6.00 -6.60 8.63
N ILE A 65 4.76 -6.43 8.18
CA ILE A 65 3.91 -5.30 8.58
C ILE A 65 3.60 -5.38 10.08
N ASN A 66 3.26 -6.56 10.59
CA ASN A 66 3.02 -6.77 12.02
C ASN A 66 4.27 -6.47 12.86
N ALA A 67 5.45 -6.92 12.42
CA ALA A 67 6.71 -6.60 13.08
C ALA A 67 7.00 -5.10 13.13
N LEU A 68 6.69 -4.34 12.08
CA LEU A 68 6.80 -2.87 12.09
C LEU A 68 5.88 -2.22 13.14
N ASN A 69 4.70 -2.79 13.35
CA ASN A 69 3.79 -2.31 14.39
C ASN A 69 4.28 -2.61 15.81
N GLU A 70 5.01 -3.72 15.99
CA GLU A 70 5.65 -4.10 17.26
C GLU A 70 6.88 -3.23 17.56
N GLU A 71 7.63 -2.81 16.56
CA GLU A 71 8.76 -1.88 16.67
C GLU A 71 8.30 -0.45 17.01
N ALA A 72 7.03 -0.09 16.69
CA ALA A 72 6.46 1.19 17.03
C ALA A 72 6.16 1.28 18.54
N PRO A 73 6.21 2.48 19.16
CA PRO A 73 5.87 2.60 20.57
C PRO A 73 4.46 2.06 20.83
N LEU A 74 4.33 1.23 21.84
CA LEU A 74 3.23 0.34 22.23
C LEU A 74 1.79 0.90 22.18
N SER A 75 1.60 2.17 21.92
CA SER A 75 0.27 2.80 21.95
C SER A 75 -0.27 3.20 20.58
N THR A 76 0.52 3.09 19.51
CA THR A 76 0.09 3.54 18.19
C THR A 76 0.79 2.73 17.10
N PRO A 77 0.09 1.77 16.46
CA PRO A 77 0.65 1.04 15.34
C PRO A 77 0.96 1.99 14.18
N LEU A 78 1.95 1.67 13.36
CA LEU A 78 2.24 2.43 12.15
C LEU A 78 1.15 2.20 11.08
N VAL A 79 0.68 0.96 10.97
CA VAL A 79 -0.43 0.54 10.10
C VAL A 79 -1.59 0.07 10.98
N ASP A 80 -2.74 0.74 10.90
CA ASP A 80 -3.92 0.42 11.72
C ASP A 80 -4.77 -0.68 11.10
N GLN A 81 -4.71 -0.84 9.78
CA GLN A 81 -5.47 -1.83 9.05
C GLN A 81 -4.63 -2.39 7.90
N THR A 82 -4.48 -3.70 7.84
CA THR A 82 -3.89 -4.42 6.71
C THR A 82 -4.98 -5.14 5.96
N LEU A 83 -5.23 -4.71 4.71
CA LEU A 83 -6.25 -5.26 3.81
C LEU A 83 -5.57 -6.06 2.71
N VAL A 84 -6.00 -7.29 2.51
CA VAL A 84 -5.69 -8.09 1.33
C VAL A 84 -6.94 -8.15 0.46
N VAL A 85 -6.84 -7.68 -0.77
CA VAL A 85 -7.91 -7.81 -1.77
C VAL A 85 -7.49 -8.87 -2.76
N ASP A 86 -8.09 -10.04 -2.62
CA ASP A 86 -7.75 -11.24 -3.37
C ASP A 86 -8.55 -11.34 -4.66
N ALA A 87 -7.86 -11.47 -5.79
CA ALA A 87 -8.44 -11.61 -7.12
C ALA A 87 -8.69 -13.09 -7.47
N ASP A 88 -9.49 -13.77 -6.63
CA ASP A 88 -9.88 -15.18 -6.77
C ASP A 88 -8.66 -16.11 -6.94
N SER A 89 -7.72 -16.03 -6.03
CA SER A 89 -6.55 -16.89 -6.02
C SER A 89 -6.92 -18.35 -5.77
N SER A 90 -6.24 -19.26 -6.46
CA SER A 90 -6.45 -20.70 -6.34
C SER A 90 -5.34 -21.42 -5.55
N ASP A 91 -4.35 -20.69 -5.08
CA ASP A 91 -3.15 -21.20 -4.41
C ASP A 91 -3.18 -21.11 -2.88
N GLY A 92 -4.28 -20.61 -2.28
CA GLY A 92 -4.40 -20.41 -0.84
C GLY A 92 -3.91 -19.04 -0.35
N THR A 93 -3.72 -18.08 -1.24
CA THR A 93 -3.30 -16.70 -0.89
C THR A 93 -4.18 -16.09 0.21
N ALA A 94 -5.51 -16.19 0.09
CA ALA A 94 -6.46 -15.63 1.03
C ALA A 94 -6.32 -16.23 2.43
N GLU A 95 -6.24 -17.55 2.52
CA GLU A 95 -6.09 -18.30 3.76
C GLU A 95 -4.76 -17.98 4.44
N VAL A 96 -3.67 -17.90 3.68
CA VAL A 96 -2.34 -17.56 4.20
C VAL A 96 -2.34 -16.14 4.77
N ALA A 97 -2.94 -15.18 4.10
CA ALA A 97 -3.02 -13.80 4.57
C ALA A 97 -3.88 -13.68 5.83
N ALA A 98 -5.05 -14.30 5.85
CA ALA A 98 -5.95 -14.28 7.00
C ALA A 98 -5.31 -14.92 8.24
N ALA A 99 -4.59 -16.04 8.07
CA ALA A 99 -3.87 -16.71 9.16
C ALA A 99 -2.78 -15.84 9.81
N ARG A 100 -2.33 -14.76 9.15
CA ARG A 100 -1.36 -13.78 9.67
C ARG A 100 -2.02 -12.49 10.19
N GLY A 101 -3.36 -12.45 10.24
CA GLY A 101 -4.11 -11.34 10.82
C GLY A 101 -4.47 -10.23 9.83
N ALA A 102 -4.29 -10.41 8.53
CA ALA A 102 -4.83 -9.48 7.54
C ALA A 102 -6.35 -9.62 7.41
N GLU A 103 -7.03 -8.51 7.16
CA GLU A 103 -8.42 -8.53 6.72
C GLU A 103 -8.46 -8.87 5.23
N VAL A 104 -9.13 -9.98 4.87
CA VAL A 104 -9.15 -10.47 3.48
C VAL A 104 -10.53 -10.29 2.88
N TYR A 105 -10.57 -9.75 1.66
CA TYR A 105 -11.77 -9.57 0.88
C TYR A 105 -11.57 -10.13 -0.53
N SER A 106 -12.60 -10.79 -1.09
CA SER A 106 -12.64 -11.11 -2.51
C SER A 106 -12.85 -9.84 -3.32
N GLU A 107 -12.04 -9.63 -4.35
CA GLU A 107 -12.17 -8.50 -5.28
C GLU A 107 -13.58 -8.46 -5.91
N ASN A 108 -14.14 -9.62 -6.25
CA ASN A 108 -15.45 -9.72 -6.90
C ASN A 108 -16.63 -9.51 -5.94
N GLU A 109 -16.46 -9.69 -4.64
CA GLU A 109 -17.49 -9.42 -3.63
C GLU A 109 -17.61 -7.93 -3.30
N LEU A 110 -16.48 -7.22 -3.32
CA LEU A 110 -16.46 -5.79 -3.07
C LEU A 110 -17.14 -5.04 -4.21
N LEU A 111 -18.15 -4.22 -3.86
CA LEU A 111 -18.89 -3.42 -4.83
C LEU A 111 -19.41 -4.22 -6.04
N SER A 112 -19.87 -5.45 -5.81
CA SER A 112 -20.30 -6.40 -6.84
C SER A 112 -21.39 -5.86 -7.77
N HIS A 113 -22.18 -4.87 -7.34
CA HIS A 113 -23.20 -4.20 -8.15
C HIS A 113 -22.64 -3.36 -9.32
N TYR A 114 -21.32 -3.09 -9.33
CA TYR A 114 -20.64 -2.48 -10.49
C TYR A 114 -20.10 -3.51 -11.50
N GLY A 115 -20.41 -4.80 -11.32
CA GLY A 115 -19.97 -5.88 -12.21
C GLY A 115 -18.70 -6.57 -11.69
N GLY A 116 -18.16 -7.50 -12.52
CA GLY A 116 -16.95 -8.24 -12.19
C GLY A 116 -15.72 -7.36 -12.15
N ALA A 117 -14.74 -7.75 -11.35
CA ALA A 117 -13.49 -7.03 -11.20
C ALA A 117 -12.56 -7.23 -12.41
N HIS A 118 -11.80 -6.20 -12.77
CA HIS A 118 -10.96 -6.17 -13.96
C HIS A 118 -9.53 -5.71 -13.62
N GLY A 119 -8.82 -6.50 -12.82
CA GLY A 119 -7.39 -6.31 -12.57
C GLY A 119 -7.07 -5.32 -11.44
N LYS A 120 -5.78 -5.11 -11.24
CA LYS A 120 -5.21 -4.44 -10.07
C LYS A 120 -5.82 -3.06 -9.75
N GLY A 121 -6.08 -2.26 -10.76
CA GLY A 121 -6.66 -0.93 -10.56
C GLY A 121 -8.07 -1.00 -9.98
N ASP A 122 -8.84 -2.00 -10.37
CA ASP A 122 -10.18 -2.24 -9.88
C ASP A 122 -10.15 -2.75 -8.43
N ALA A 123 -9.24 -3.66 -8.10
CA ALA A 123 -8.99 -4.09 -6.73
C ALA A 123 -8.65 -2.91 -5.81
N MET A 124 -7.76 -2.02 -6.26
CA MET A 124 -7.40 -0.81 -5.52
C MET A 124 -8.60 0.11 -5.31
N TRP A 125 -9.41 0.34 -6.36
CA TRP A 125 -10.60 1.17 -6.25
C TRP A 125 -11.64 0.54 -5.31
N ARG A 126 -11.93 -0.74 -5.46
CA ARG A 126 -12.91 -1.48 -4.65
C ARG A 126 -12.52 -1.52 -3.17
N SER A 127 -11.22 -1.60 -2.87
CA SER A 127 -10.71 -1.62 -1.50
C SER A 127 -11.06 -0.35 -0.71
N LEU A 128 -11.28 0.78 -1.39
CA LEU A 128 -11.67 2.03 -0.73
C LEU A 128 -13.02 1.93 -0.02
N SER A 129 -13.89 0.97 -0.40
CA SER A 129 -15.17 0.75 0.27
C SER A 129 -15.05 0.10 1.66
N VAL A 130 -13.91 -0.51 1.96
CA VAL A 130 -13.64 -1.21 3.23
C VAL A 130 -12.42 -0.65 3.98
N ALA A 131 -11.66 0.25 3.35
CA ALA A 131 -10.57 0.95 4.00
C ALA A 131 -11.13 1.96 5.02
N ARG A 132 -10.57 1.93 6.25
CA ARG A 132 -11.02 2.78 7.37
C ARG A 132 -10.02 3.86 7.75
N GLY A 133 -8.79 3.80 7.20
CA GLY A 133 -7.75 4.77 7.50
C GLY A 133 -7.96 6.12 6.83
N ASP A 134 -7.53 7.19 7.49
CA ASP A 134 -7.48 8.53 6.91
C ASP A 134 -6.51 8.59 5.72
N LEU A 135 -5.48 7.76 5.77
CA LEU A 135 -4.53 7.53 4.68
C LEU A 135 -4.67 6.09 4.17
N VAL A 136 -4.80 5.94 2.86
CA VAL A 136 -4.80 4.64 2.21
C VAL A 136 -3.54 4.53 1.37
N THR A 137 -2.74 3.51 1.65
CA THR A 137 -1.54 3.21 0.87
C THR A 137 -1.68 1.85 0.19
N PHE A 138 -1.10 1.72 -0.99
CA PHE A 138 -1.15 0.50 -1.80
C PHE A 138 0.26 -0.07 -1.96
N LEU A 139 0.40 -1.35 -1.70
CA LEU A 139 1.63 -2.11 -1.94
C LEU A 139 1.36 -3.22 -2.96
N PRO A 140 1.46 -2.92 -4.27
CA PRO A 140 1.23 -3.91 -5.31
C PRO A 140 2.46 -4.82 -5.49
N PHE A 141 2.25 -6.13 -5.56
CA PHE A 141 3.33 -7.14 -5.66
C PHE A 141 4.02 -7.19 -7.03
N SER A 142 3.38 -6.75 -8.11
CA SER A 142 4.00 -6.78 -9.43
C SER A 142 5.07 -5.68 -9.54
N GLY A 143 6.32 -6.07 -9.47
CA GLY A 143 7.47 -5.21 -9.66
C GLY A 143 8.36 -4.97 -8.43
N LEU A 144 7.97 -5.44 -7.26
CA LEU A 144 8.91 -5.59 -6.18
C LEU A 144 9.66 -6.91 -6.41
N GLY A 145 10.85 -6.81 -7.00
CA GLY A 145 11.85 -7.88 -6.95
C GLY A 145 12.28 -8.03 -5.49
N ILE A 146 11.43 -8.60 -4.67
CA ILE A 146 11.86 -9.14 -3.38
C ILE A 146 12.45 -10.50 -3.74
N ALA A 147 13.74 -10.46 -4.10
CA ALA A 147 14.53 -11.66 -4.09
C ALA A 147 14.64 -12.16 -2.64
N PRO A 148 14.64 -13.48 -2.43
CA PRO A 148 14.78 -14.09 -1.11
C PRO A 148 16.08 -13.67 -0.43
#